data_ebe5eed264fe8638a7f897db045b82c3
#
_entry.id   ebe5eed264fe8638a7f897db045b82c3
#
_cell.length_a   1.000
_cell.length_b   1.000
_cell.length_c   1.000
_cell.angle_alpha   90.00
_cell.angle_beta   90.00
_cell.angle_gamma   90.00
#
_symmetry.space_group_name_H-M   'P 1'
#
loop_
_entity.id
_entity.type
_entity.pdbx_description
1 polymer ?
#
loop_
_entity_poly.entity_id
_entity_poly.type
_entity_poly.pdbx_seq_one_letter_code
_entity_poly.pdbx_strand_id
1 'polypeptide(L)'
;MVAPNEKINFTKKVLDALPLPTVGKRFAFKDAKERGLIIRVTSSGQKTFQLYQKHQGRPIRVSLGTFPDMSIENARKAALKAKGSLSIGTNPNVEKNKIRQEITLKELFIMYMEKYSKIEKKSWLYDEREINKYLPKWFNRKISDISKHEIARLHLKIRETNGLYQANRMLERIRSMYNKAIEWGWDGVNPTKGIKKFKEKSRDRYITPAEIPLFMNALAIEKNETARDYFYIALYTGARKTNTLMMRWEQIDWHNKTWRIPDTKNGEPLILPLTTQAEEILDKRLKSSHGNPWVFSSDTSKDGYYSDPKKAWNRVRQRATLELWKQNPVIAKLIEETENKLTEADNYGYTVLKLFNTVQKEAKERGIELPTGLMDIRLHDIRRTFGSYQAISGASLQIIGKSLGHKSQQSTQIYSRLHNDPVKASMEKGTNAMLALAGKRK
;
A
#
# COMPACT_ATOMS: atom_id res chain seq x y z
N MET A 1 24.03 -65.28 -16.06
CA MET A 1 23.89 -64.06 -15.29
C MET A 1 24.34 -62.89 -16.18
N VAL A 2 23.58 -61.80 -16.20
CA VAL A 2 23.92 -60.64 -17.02
C VAL A 2 25.10 -59.91 -16.36
N ALA A 3 26.17 -59.67 -17.13
CA ALA A 3 27.36 -58.99 -16.58
C ALA A 3 27.17 -57.49 -16.42
N PRO A 4 27.79 -56.84 -15.41
CA PRO A 4 27.73 -55.37 -15.26
C PRO A 4 28.26 -54.68 -16.53
N ASN A 5 27.61 -53.55 -16.93
CA ASN A 5 27.84 -52.75 -18.14
C ASN A 5 27.38 -53.40 -19.45
N GLU A 6 26.73 -54.54 -19.43
CA GLU A 6 26.19 -55.23 -20.60
C GLU A 6 25.00 -54.46 -21.18
N LYS A 7 24.80 -54.56 -22.50
CA LYS A 7 23.67 -54.00 -23.24
C LYS A 7 22.54 -55.00 -23.31
N ILE A 8 21.43 -54.74 -22.62
CA ILE A 8 20.29 -55.63 -22.50
C ILE A 8 19.01 -54.97 -22.91
N ASN A 9 18.07 -55.72 -23.43
CA ASN A 9 16.74 -55.18 -23.70
C ASN A 9 15.94 -55.09 -22.39
N PHE A 10 15.60 -53.87 -21.97
CA PHE A 10 14.85 -53.65 -20.74
C PHE A 10 13.42 -54.15 -20.92
N THR A 11 13.09 -55.20 -20.15
CA THR A 11 11.75 -55.70 -19.92
C THR A 11 11.53 -55.88 -18.42
N LYS A 12 10.31 -55.89 -17.95
CA LYS A 12 10.02 -56.03 -16.51
C LYS A 12 10.73 -57.24 -15.93
N LYS A 13 10.56 -58.41 -16.57
CA LYS A 13 11.18 -59.68 -16.15
C LYS A 13 12.69 -59.60 -16.06
N VAL A 14 13.34 -58.97 -17.02
CA VAL A 14 14.80 -58.78 -17.01
C VAL A 14 15.25 -57.82 -15.90
N LEU A 15 14.53 -56.71 -15.69
CA LEU A 15 14.88 -55.73 -14.66
C LEU A 15 14.65 -56.25 -13.25
N ASP A 16 13.62 -57.10 -13.04
CA ASP A 16 13.37 -57.75 -11.76
C ASP A 16 14.51 -58.76 -11.39
N ALA A 17 15.04 -59.48 -12.39
CA ALA A 17 16.09 -60.53 -12.23
C ALA A 17 17.50 -59.99 -12.24
N LEU A 18 17.76 -58.66 -12.22
CA LEU A 18 19.09 -58.12 -12.22
C LEU A 18 19.89 -58.45 -10.94
N PRO A 19 21.16 -58.87 -11.07
CA PRO A 19 22.00 -59.21 -9.91
C PRO A 19 22.25 -58.01 -9.02
N LEU A 20 22.35 -58.27 -7.72
CA LEU A 20 22.69 -57.24 -6.72
C LEU A 20 24.22 -57.15 -6.56
N PRO A 21 24.78 -55.96 -6.52
CA PRO A 21 26.21 -55.75 -6.20
C PRO A 21 26.47 -55.99 -4.73
N THR A 22 27.73 -56.27 -4.42
CA THR A 22 28.25 -56.27 -3.01
C THR A 22 28.11 -54.89 -2.39
N VAL A 23 28.03 -54.85 -1.06
CA VAL A 23 27.93 -53.61 -0.28
C VAL A 23 28.98 -52.61 -0.73
N GLY A 24 28.56 -51.35 -0.94
CA GLY A 24 29.45 -50.26 -1.41
C GLY A 24 29.66 -50.23 -2.94
N LYS A 25 29.32 -51.27 -3.68
CA LYS A 25 29.38 -51.30 -5.14
C LYS A 25 28.00 -50.99 -5.79
N ARG A 26 28.05 -50.69 -7.09
CA ARG A 26 26.84 -50.41 -7.89
C ARG A 26 27.03 -51.01 -9.28
N PHE A 27 26.01 -51.68 -9.78
CA PHE A 27 25.99 -52.17 -11.15
C PHE A 27 25.23 -51.22 -12.06
N ALA A 28 25.61 -51.15 -13.31
CA ALA A 28 24.91 -50.38 -14.35
C ALA A 28 24.72 -51.30 -15.56
N PHE A 29 23.49 -51.27 -16.13
CA PHE A 29 23.14 -52.03 -17.35
C PHE A 29 22.62 -51.00 -18.37
N LYS A 30 22.96 -51.20 -19.65
CA LYS A 30 22.59 -50.30 -20.73
C LYS A 30 21.36 -50.83 -21.47
N ASP A 31 20.42 -49.93 -21.79
CA ASP A 31 19.28 -50.35 -22.62
C ASP A 31 19.71 -50.62 -24.07
N ALA A 32 19.21 -51.72 -24.65
CA ALA A 32 19.49 -52.09 -26.04
C ALA A 32 18.74 -51.16 -27.01
N LYS A 33 17.56 -50.64 -26.64
CA LYS A 33 16.71 -49.86 -27.53
C LYS A 33 17.01 -48.34 -27.45
N GLU A 34 17.27 -47.82 -26.25
CA GLU A 34 17.54 -46.40 -26.08
C GLU A 34 19.00 -46.12 -25.70
N ARG A 35 19.78 -45.59 -26.67
CA ARG A 35 21.20 -45.29 -26.47
C ARG A 35 21.41 -44.30 -25.33
N GLY A 36 22.28 -44.64 -24.36
CA GLY A 36 22.61 -43.81 -23.22
C GLY A 36 21.67 -44.00 -22.03
N LEU A 37 20.50 -44.64 -22.19
CA LEU A 37 19.67 -45.06 -21.06
C LEU A 37 20.36 -46.20 -20.33
N ILE A 38 20.57 -46.03 -19.03
CA ILE A 38 21.09 -47.07 -18.15
C ILE A 38 20.16 -47.25 -16.96
N ILE A 39 20.17 -48.44 -16.38
CA ILE A 39 19.62 -48.70 -15.07
C ILE A 39 20.74 -49.00 -14.09
N ARG A 40 20.73 -48.33 -12.95
CA ARG A 40 21.71 -48.49 -11.89
C ARG A 40 21.08 -49.23 -10.73
N VAL A 41 21.76 -50.28 -10.25
CA VAL A 41 21.35 -51.14 -9.16
C VAL A 41 22.26 -50.95 -7.98
N THR A 42 21.68 -50.75 -6.81
CA THR A 42 22.45 -50.68 -5.52
C THR A 42 22.45 -52.01 -4.81
N SER A 43 23.29 -52.20 -3.82
CA SER A 43 23.33 -53.40 -2.95
C SER A 43 22.03 -53.62 -2.16
N SER A 44 21.25 -52.51 -1.92
CA SER A 44 19.92 -52.59 -1.30
C SER A 44 18.80 -52.97 -2.28
N GLY A 45 19.10 -53.26 -3.55
CA GLY A 45 18.13 -53.60 -4.57
C GLY A 45 17.45 -52.43 -5.23
N GLN A 46 17.71 -51.18 -4.87
CA GLN A 46 17.14 -50.02 -5.53
C GLN A 46 17.66 -49.91 -6.96
N LYS A 47 16.74 -49.76 -7.90
CA LYS A 47 16.99 -49.71 -9.34
C LYS A 47 16.58 -48.31 -9.85
N THR A 48 17.55 -47.52 -10.40
CA THR A 48 17.32 -46.16 -10.85
C THR A 48 17.68 -46.03 -12.33
N PHE A 49 16.72 -45.54 -13.13
CA PHE A 49 16.96 -45.17 -14.53
C PHE A 49 17.77 -43.86 -14.60
N GLN A 50 18.79 -43.83 -15.42
CA GLN A 50 19.66 -42.67 -15.64
C GLN A 50 19.96 -42.54 -17.14
N LEU A 51 20.10 -41.31 -17.59
CA LEU A 51 20.76 -41.02 -18.87
C LEU A 51 22.25 -40.83 -18.62
N TYR A 52 23.09 -41.57 -19.33
CA TYR A 52 24.55 -41.45 -19.31
C TYR A 52 25.05 -41.15 -20.72
N GLN A 53 25.62 -39.98 -20.89
CA GLN A 53 26.24 -39.55 -22.18
C GLN A 53 27.34 -38.51 -21.93
N LYS A 54 28.11 -38.18 -22.98
CA LYS A 54 29.02 -37.04 -22.96
C LYS A 54 28.26 -35.76 -23.33
N HIS A 55 28.55 -34.68 -22.64
CA HIS A 55 28.07 -33.33 -22.95
C HIS A 55 29.27 -32.36 -22.82
N GLN A 56 29.55 -31.62 -23.88
CA GLN A 56 30.72 -30.73 -23.91
C GLN A 56 32.03 -31.43 -23.50
N GLY A 57 32.25 -32.65 -23.99
CA GLY A 57 33.45 -33.43 -23.74
C GLY A 57 33.46 -34.19 -22.37
N ARG A 58 32.59 -33.85 -21.44
CA ARG A 58 32.54 -34.45 -20.08
C ARG A 58 31.37 -35.43 -19.90
N PRO A 59 31.57 -36.54 -19.19
CA PRO A 59 30.50 -37.50 -18.92
C PRO A 59 29.48 -36.90 -17.96
N ILE A 60 28.19 -36.96 -18.33
CA ILE A 60 27.06 -36.52 -17.51
C ILE A 60 26.14 -37.69 -17.22
N ARG A 61 25.57 -37.72 -16.00
CA ARG A 61 24.52 -38.65 -15.57
C ARG A 61 23.32 -37.87 -15.09
N VAL A 62 22.18 -38.08 -15.73
CA VAL A 62 20.90 -37.44 -15.34
C VAL A 62 19.99 -38.52 -14.77
N SER A 63 19.59 -38.41 -13.53
CA SER A 63 18.62 -39.33 -12.90
C SER A 63 17.23 -39.06 -13.44
N LEU A 64 16.56 -40.14 -13.95
CA LEU A 64 15.26 -40.04 -14.59
C LEU A 64 14.10 -40.49 -13.68
N GLY A 65 14.31 -41.55 -12.90
CA GLY A 65 13.31 -42.10 -11.99
C GLY A 65 13.71 -43.48 -11.47
N THR A 66 12.91 -44.05 -10.59
CA THR A 66 13.14 -45.37 -9.98
C THR A 66 12.21 -46.44 -10.60
N PHE A 67 12.73 -47.65 -10.73
CA PHE A 67 11.92 -48.82 -11.08
C PHE A 67 11.50 -49.52 -9.76
N PRO A 68 10.25 -49.99 -9.62
CA PRO A 68 9.19 -50.11 -10.65
C PRO A 68 8.29 -48.86 -10.78
N ASP A 69 8.45 -47.77 -9.99
CA ASP A 69 7.55 -46.62 -10.01
C ASP A 69 7.51 -45.94 -11.39
N MET A 70 8.63 -45.95 -12.09
CA MET A 70 8.71 -45.49 -13.48
C MET A 70 8.69 -46.67 -14.43
N SER A 71 7.77 -46.70 -15.41
CA SER A 71 7.78 -47.70 -16.47
C SER A 71 8.97 -47.56 -17.41
N ILE A 72 9.39 -48.66 -18.04
CA ILE A 72 10.49 -48.67 -18.99
C ILE A 72 10.24 -47.72 -20.17
N GLU A 73 9.01 -47.69 -20.65
CA GLU A 73 8.61 -46.77 -21.73
C GLU A 73 8.75 -45.31 -21.33
N ASN A 74 8.29 -44.96 -20.14
CA ASN A 74 8.45 -43.60 -19.60
C ASN A 74 9.90 -43.26 -19.35
N ALA A 75 10.76 -44.22 -18.93
CA ALA A 75 12.18 -44.02 -18.80
C ALA A 75 12.86 -43.72 -20.15
N ARG A 76 12.46 -44.39 -21.22
CA ARG A 76 12.92 -44.10 -22.60
C ARG A 76 12.49 -42.72 -23.07
N LYS A 77 11.21 -42.35 -22.88
CA LYS A 77 10.71 -40.99 -23.18
C LYS A 77 11.45 -39.93 -22.39
N ALA A 78 11.68 -40.14 -21.10
CA ALA A 78 12.43 -39.24 -20.24
C ALA A 78 13.91 -39.10 -20.68
N ALA A 79 14.54 -40.18 -21.12
CA ALA A 79 15.90 -40.15 -21.67
C ALA A 79 15.98 -39.34 -22.95
N LEU A 80 15.03 -39.50 -23.88
CA LEU A 80 14.94 -38.70 -25.10
C LEU A 80 14.74 -37.21 -24.79
N LYS A 81 13.85 -36.89 -23.87
CA LYS A 81 13.64 -35.50 -23.44
C LYS A 81 14.90 -34.89 -22.83
N ALA A 82 15.60 -35.62 -21.95
CA ALA A 82 16.84 -35.15 -21.36
C ALA A 82 17.96 -34.98 -22.38
N LYS A 83 18.04 -35.81 -23.43
CA LYS A 83 18.97 -35.64 -24.57
C LYS A 83 18.65 -34.35 -25.35
N GLY A 84 17.37 -34.12 -25.64
CA GLY A 84 16.92 -32.89 -26.31
C GLY A 84 17.36 -31.64 -25.53
N SER A 85 17.14 -31.63 -24.20
CA SER A 85 17.61 -30.52 -23.35
C SER A 85 19.14 -30.32 -23.41
N LEU A 86 19.91 -31.41 -23.36
CA LEU A 86 21.36 -31.34 -23.44
C LEU A 86 21.86 -30.87 -24.84
N SER A 87 21.16 -31.22 -25.91
CA SER A 87 21.53 -30.80 -27.28
C SER A 87 21.32 -29.31 -27.52
N ILE A 88 20.37 -28.68 -26.84
CA ILE A 88 20.16 -27.22 -26.87
C ILE A 88 20.95 -26.49 -25.77
N GLY A 89 21.93 -27.14 -25.14
CA GLY A 89 22.82 -26.54 -24.15
C GLY A 89 22.29 -26.50 -22.72
N THR A 90 21.08 -27.00 -22.46
CA THR A 90 20.46 -26.99 -21.14
C THR A 90 20.78 -28.29 -20.39
N ASN A 91 21.53 -28.18 -19.27
CA ASN A 91 21.85 -29.32 -18.43
C ASN A 91 20.80 -29.54 -17.35
N PRO A 92 20.00 -30.66 -17.39
CA PRO A 92 18.93 -30.90 -16.43
C PRO A 92 19.40 -31.02 -14.97
N ASN A 93 20.66 -31.39 -14.73
CA ASN A 93 21.19 -31.44 -13.38
C ASN A 93 21.48 -30.04 -12.83
N VAL A 94 21.95 -29.12 -13.67
CA VAL A 94 22.17 -27.70 -13.28
C VAL A 94 20.84 -27.06 -12.95
N GLU A 95 19.82 -27.29 -13.79
CA GLU A 95 18.46 -26.82 -13.53
C GLU A 95 17.90 -27.33 -12.21
N LYS A 96 17.99 -28.66 -11.95
CA LYS A 96 17.56 -29.26 -10.68
C LYS A 96 18.33 -28.67 -9.48
N ASN A 97 19.64 -28.43 -9.62
CA ASN A 97 20.44 -27.83 -8.56
C ASN A 97 20.09 -26.36 -8.35
N LYS A 98 19.85 -25.58 -9.39
CA LYS A 98 19.36 -24.21 -9.29
C LYS A 98 18.07 -24.15 -8.47
N ILE A 99 17.08 -24.99 -8.81
CA ILE A 99 15.81 -25.07 -8.08
C ILE A 99 16.03 -25.49 -6.61
N ARG A 100 16.95 -26.45 -6.35
CA ARG A 100 17.26 -26.87 -4.97
C ARG A 100 17.93 -25.78 -4.15
N GLN A 101 18.77 -24.98 -4.76
CA GLN A 101 19.50 -23.86 -4.12
C GLN A 101 18.70 -22.56 -4.14
N GLU A 102 17.56 -22.54 -4.83
CA GLU A 102 16.71 -21.37 -4.88
C GLU A 102 16.24 -20.96 -3.48
N ILE A 103 16.17 -19.68 -3.24
CA ILE A 103 15.74 -19.14 -1.96
C ILE A 103 14.24 -19.35 -1.71
N THR A 104 13.87 -19.48 -0.46
CA THR A 104 12.48 -19.50 0.00
C THR A 104 11.88 -18.10 0.03
N LEU A 105 10.56 -17.99 0.08
CA LEU A 105 9.90 -16.70 0.25
C LEU A 105 10.30 -16.01 1.55
N LYS A 106 10.59 -16.76 2.61
CA LYS A 106 11.07 -16.21 3.88
C LYS A 106 12.45 -15.58 3.73
N GLU A 107 13.36 -16.26 3.07
CA GLU A 107 14.71 -15.74 2.80
C GLU A 107 14.65 -14.49 1.91
N LEU A 108 13.80 -14.50 0.86
CA LEU A 108 13.55 -13.30 0.06
C LEU A 108 12.97 -12.16 0.90
N PHE A 109 12.03 -12.43 1.80
CA PHE A 109 11.46 -11.44 2.69
C PHE A 109 12.51 -10.80 3.59
N ILE A 110 13.39 -11.61 4.22
CA ILE A 110 14.49 -11.12 5.06
C ILE A 110 15.42 -10.23 4.23
N MET A 111 15.87 -10.70 3.07
CA MET A 111 16.71 -9.91 2.16
C MET A 111 16.05 -8.60 1.73
N TYR A 112 14.74 -8.65 1.42
CA TYR A 112 13.97 -7.47 1.04
C TYR A 112 13.89 -6.44 2.18
N MET A 113 13.69 -6.89 3.41
CA MET A 113 13.67 -6.00 4.56
C MET A 113 15.04 -5.37 4.82
N GLU A 114 16.11 -6.17 4.83
CA GLU A 114 17.45 -5.71 5.19
C GLU A 114 18.12 -4.86 4.10
N LYS A 115 18.04 -5.30 2.84
CA LYS A 115 18.75 -4.66 1.73
C LYS A 115 17.95 -3.53 1.07
N TYR A 116 16.65 -3.43 1.34
CA TYR A 116 15.83 -2.43 0.65
C TYR A 116 14.82 -1.72 1.56
N SER A 117 13.88 -2.43 2.19
CA SER A 117 12.72 -1.78 2.80
C SER A 117 13.10 -0.91 4.00
N LYS A 118 13.98 -1.39 4.88
CA LYS A 118 14.46 -0.62 6.05
C LYS A 118 15.36 0.56 5.66
N ILE A 119 16.06 0.46 4.55
CA ILE A 119 16.98 1.51 4.08
C ILE A 119 16.20 2.60 3.33
N GLU A 120 15.35 2.20 2.39
CA GLU A 120 14.74 3.11 1.43
C GLU A 120 13.35 3.61 1.81
N LYS A 121 12.66 2.93 2.75
CA LYS A 121 11.26 3.23 3.06
C LYS A 121 11.04 3.68 4.49
N LYS A 122 10.54 4.88 4.68
CA LYS A 122 10.04 5.33 5.99
C LYS A 122 8.89 4.44 6.53
N SER A 123 8.21 3.68 5.66
CA SER A 123 7.06 2.82 6.00
C SER A 123 7.40 1.34 6.11
N TRP A 124 8.66 0.95 6.32
CA TRP A 124 9.11 -0.44 6.36
C TRP A 124 8.39 -1.30 7.41
N LEU A 125 8.01 -0.72 8.55
CA LEU A 125 7.21 -1.41 9.59
C LEU A 125 5.87 -1.94 9.07
N TYR A 126 5.24 -1.19 8.12
CA TYR A 126 4.02 -1.65 7.48
C TYR A 126 4.27 -2.81 6.52
N ASP A 127 5.39 -2.78 5.78
CA ASP A 127 5.76 -3.88 4.91
C ASP A 127 5.99 -5.15 5.73
N GLU A 128 6.77 -5.06 6.81
CA GLU A 128 7.04 -6.18 7.73
C GLU A 128 5.75 -6.77 8.32
N ARG A 129 4.90 -5.92 8.90
CA ARG A 129 3.64 -6.34 9.50
C ARG A 129 2.72 -7.04 8.50
N GLU A 130 2.53 -6.45 7.34
CA GLU A 130 1.58 -6.96 6.35
C GLU A 130 2.08 -8.24 5.67
N ILE A 131 3.37 -8.34 5.41
CA ILE A 131 3.97 -9.57 4.87
C ILE A 131 3.83 -10.72 5.90
N ASN A 132 4.16 -10.46 7.16
CA ASN A 132 3.97 -11.44 8.24
C ASN A 132 2.50 -11.81 8.48
N LYS A 133 1.56 -10.94 8.16
CA LYS A 133 0.12 -11.24 8.29
C LYS A 133 -0.41 -12.14 7.18
N TYR A 134 0.01 -11.92 5.94
CA TYR A 134 -0.64 -12.56 4.78
C TYR A 134 0.15 -13.70 4.13
N LEU A 135 1.49 -13.73 4.28
CA LEU A 135 2.35 -14.67 3.56
C LEU A 135 2.96 -15.83 4.37
N PRO A 136 2.73 -16.01 5.69
CA PRO A 136 3.44 -17.04 6.47
C PRO A 136 3.28 -18.46 5.91
N LYS A 137 2.11 -18.76 5.34
CA LYS A 137 1.83 -20.10 4.74
C LYS A 137 2.73 -20.41 3.54
N TRP A 138 3.35 -19.40 2.93
CA TRP A 138 4.25 -19.55 1.78
C TRP A 138 5.73 -19.44 2.15
N PHE A 139 6.06 -19.06 3.39
CA PHE A 139 7.44 -18.76 3.80
C PHE A 139 8.44 -19.89 3.53
N ASN A 140 8.04 -21.15 3.70
CA ASN A 140 8.90 -22.30 3.50
C ASN A 140 8.94 -22.80 2.05
N ARG A 141 8.22 -22.15 1.13
CA ARG A 141 8.19 -22.51 -0.29
C ARG A 141 9.25 -21.76 -1.05
N LYS A 142 9.80 -22.39 -2.10
CA LYS A 142 10.67 -21.72 -3.06
C LYS A 142 9.89 -20.61 -3.77
N ILE A 143 10.59 -19.53 -4.11
CA ILE A 143 9.91 -18.37 -4.75
C ILE A 143 9.35 -18.72 -6.13
N SER A 144 9.95 -19.67 -6.86
CA SER A 144 9.43 -20.20 -8.13
C SER A 144 8.17 -21.04 -7.98
N ASP A 145 7.93 -21.65 -6.80
CA ASP A 145 6.76 -22.50 -6.55
C ASP A 145 5.47 -21.71 -6.31
N ILE A 146 5.58 -20.39 -6.12
CA ILE A 146 4.43 -19.53 -5.87
C ILE A 146 3.87 -19.04 -7.20
N SER A 147 2.73 -19.60 -7.58
CA SER A 147 2.11 -19.33 -8.87
C SER A 147 1.35 -18.01 -8.91
N LYS A 148 1.23 -17.43 -10.12
CA LYS A 148 0.36 -16.28 -10.40
C LYS A 148 -1.08 -16.52 -9.92
N HIS A 149 -1.60 -17.75 -10.07
CA HIS A 149 -2.97 -18.08 -9.67
C HIS A 149 -3.17 -17.99 -8.15
N GLU A 150 -2.20 -18.44 -7.36
CA GLU A 150 -2.26 -18.35 -5.90
C GLU A 150 -2.21 -16.89 -5.42
N ILE A 151 -1.36 -16.07 -6.04
CA ILE A 151 -1.31 -14.64 -5.73
C ILE A 151 -2.62 -13.94 -6.09
N ALA A 152 -3.20 -14.25 -7.24
CA ALA A 152 -4.49 -13.69 -7.64
C ALA A 152 -5.61 -14.10 -6.67
N ARG A 153 -5.62 -15.35 -6.20
CA ARG A 153 -6.55 -15.84 -5.18
C ARG A 153 -6.36 -15.14 -3.84
N LEU A 154 -5.11 -14.94 -3.41
CA LEU A 154 -4.81 -14.17 -2.19
C LEU A 154 -5.28 -12.71 -2.33
N HIS A 155 -5.04 -12.08 -3.48
CA HIS A 155 -5.46 -10.70 -3.78
C HIS A 155 -6.98 -10.56 -3.69
N LEU A 156 -7.74 -11.51 -4.24
CA LEU A 156 -9.20 -11.55 -4.14
C LEU A 156 -9.67 -11.75 -2.69
N LYS A 157 -9.09 -12.69 -1.97
CA LYS A 157 -9.41 -12.96 -0.56
C LYS A 157 -9.20 -11.74 0.33
N ILE A 158 -8.08 -11.02 0.16
CA ILE A 158 -7.82 -9.80 0.93
C ILE A 158 -8.85 -8.72 0.59
N ARG A 159 -9.29 -8.61 -0.66
CA ARG A 159 -10.36 -7.69 -1.05
C ARG A 159 -11.65 -7.97 -0.27
N GLU A 160 -12.04 -9.21 -0.16
CA GLU A 160 -13.27 -9.63 0.52
C GLU A 160 -13.22 -9.38 2.04
N THR A 161 -12.07 -9.64 2.66
CA THR A 161 -11.92 -9.56 4.12
C THR A 161 -11.44 -8.21 4.64
N ASN A 162 -10.65 -7.47 3.86
CA ASN A 162 -9.95 -6.24 4.30
C ASN A 162 -10.12 -5.06 3.33
N GLY A 163 -10.88 -5.27 2.25
CA GLY A 163 -11.18 -4.25 1.26
C GLY A 163 -10.13 -4.13 0.14
N LEU A 164 -10.56 -3.48 -0.95
CA LEU A 164 -9.80 -3.41 -2.20
C LEU A 164 -8.45 -2.66 -2.07
N TYR A 165 -8.39 -1.64 -1.22
CA TYR A 165 -7.15 -0.87 -1.02
C TYR A 165 -6.06 -1.71 -0.39
N GLN A 166 -6.40 -2.50 0.63
CA GLN A 166 -5.45 -3.38 1.30
C GLN A 166 -4.97 -4.50 0.35
N ALA A 167 -5.88 -5.06 -0.43
CA ALA A 167 -5.55 -6.05 -1.45
C ALA A 167 -4.53 -5.50 -2.47
N ASN A 168 -4.79 -4.31 -3.01
CA ASN A 168 -3.88 -3.67 -3.95
C ASN A 168 -2.50 -3.37 -3.33
N ARG A 169 -2.45 -2.90 -2.08
CA ARG A 169 -1.18 -2.64 -1.38
C ARG A 169 -0.40 -3.93 -1.14
N MET A 170 -1.07 -5.04 -0.83
CA MET A 170 -0.40 -6.33 -0.67
C MET A 170 0.15 -6.86 -1.99
N LEU A 171 -0.61 -6.75 -3.08
CA LEU A 171 -0.14 -7.10 -4.43
C LEU A 171 1.12 -6.29 -4.81
N GLU A 172 1.14 -4.99 -4.52
CA GLU A 172 2.31 -4.12 -4.76
C GLU A 172 3.53 -4.55 -3.93
N ARG A 173 3.34 -4.96 -2.67
CA ARG A 173 4.44 -5.47 -1.83
C ARG A 173 5.02 -6.76 -2.40
N ILE A 174 4.18 -7.73 -2.76
CA ILE A 174 4.63 -8.97 -3.40
C ILE A 174 5.37 -8.63 -4.69
N ARG A 175 4.82 -7.75 -5.53
CA ARG A 175 5.46 -7.30 -6.78
C ARG A 175 6.84 -6.71 -6.53
N SER A 176 6.96 -5.85 -5.53
CA SER A 176 8.23 -5.23 -5.15
C SER A 176 9.26 -6.26 -4.68
N MET A 177 8.87 -7.24 -3.85
CA MET A 177 9.76 -8.31 -3.40
C MET A 177 10.32 -9.12 -4.57
N TYR A 178 9.47 -9.56 -5.49
CA TYR A 178 9.91 -10.33 -6.66
C TYR A 178 10.72 -9.50 -7.66
N ASN A 179 10.41 -8.21 -7.83
CA ASN A 179 11.24 -7.33 -8.65
C ASN A 179 12.65 -7.18 -8.05
N LYS A 180 12.76 -7.07 -6.72
CA LYS A 180 14.05 -7.03 -6.03
C LYS A 180 14.78 -8.37 -6.11
N ALA A 181 14.08 -9.51 -6.08
CA ALA A 181 14.70 -10.81 -6.32
C ALA A 181 15.35 -10.88 -7.71
N ILE A 182 14.65 -10.40 -8.75
CA ILE A 182 15.17 -10.32 -10.12
C ILE A 182 16.39 -9.39 -10.20
N GLU A 183 16.30 -8.20 -9.59
CA GLU A 183 17.40 -7.23 -9.52
C GLU A 183 18.65 -7.82 -8.83
N TRP A 184 18.46 -8.72 -7.85
CA TRP A 184 19.53 -9.41 -7.14
C TRP A 184 19.97 -10.74 -7.78
N GLY A 185 19.55 -11.01 -9.02
CA GLY A 185 20.03 -12.11 -9.84
C GLY A 185 19.15 -13.36 -9.87
N TRP A 186 17.93 -13.31 -9.35
CA TRP A 186 16.97 -14.40 -9.58
C TRP A 186 16.49 -14.36 -11.05
N ASP A 187 16.67 -15.48 -11.77
CA ASP A 187 16.37 -15.58 -13.20
C ASP A 187 14.90 -15.99 -13.52
N GLY A 188 14.05 -16.05 -12.52
CA GLY A 188 12.63 -16.37 -12.68
C GLY A 188 11.77 -15.18 -13.12
N VAL A 189 10.50 -15.45 -13.33
CA VAL A 189 9.51 -14.43 -13.75
C VAL A 189 8.68 -14.00 -12.55
N ASN A 190 8.52 -12.68 -12.37
CA ASN A 190 7.66 -12.15 -11.31
C ASN A 190 6.21 -12.64 -11.46
N PRO A 191 5.70 -13.48 -10.54
CA PRO A 191 4.37 -14.09 -10.66
C PRO A 191 3.21 -13.11 -10.52
N THR A 192 3.48 -11.84 -10.14
CA THR A 192 2.45 -10.79 -10.12
C THR A 192 2.22 -10.15 -11.49
N LYS A 193 3.04 -10.48 -12.51
CA LYS A 193 2.92 -9.91 -13.85
C LYS A 193 1.55 -10.22 -14.45
N GLY A 194 0.86 -9.18 -14.92
CA GLY A 194 -0.49 -9.30 -15.51
C GLY A 194 -1.63 -9.46 -14.50
N ILE A 195 -1.39 -9.42 -13.20
CA ILE A 195 -2.47 -9.27 -12.21
C ILE A 195 -2.83 -7.79 -12.12
N LYS A 196 -4.08 -7.47 -12.52
CA LYS A 196 -4.60 -6.10 -12.48
C LYS A 196 -5.04 -5.74 -11.06
N LYS A 197 -4.74 -4.50 -10.65
CA LYS A 197 -5.27 -3.94 -9.41
C LYS A 197 -6.77 -3.68 -9.54
N PHE A 198 -7.49 -3.77 -8.45
CA PHE A 198 -8.87 -3.30 -8.39
C PHE A 198 -8.90 -1.79 -8.58
N LYS A 199 -9.92 -1.30 -9.28
CA LYS A 199 -10.11 0.14 -9.52
C LYS A 199 -10.38 0.85 -8.19
N GLU A 200 -9.47 1.71 -7.79
CA GLU A 200 -9.63 2.56 -6.61
C GLU A 200 -10.39 3.84 -7.01
N LYS A 201 -11.38 4.22 -6.19
CA LYS A 201 -12.01 5.54 -6.34
C LYS A 201 -11.21 6.55 -5.52
N SER A 202 -10.74 7.59 -6.16
CA SER A 202 -10.14 8.72 -5.44
C SER A 202 -11.20 9.40 -4.60
N ARG A 203 -10.88 9.65 -3.34
CA ARG A 203 -11.74 10.45 -2.47
C ARG A 203 -11.63 11.91 -2.87
N ASP A 204 -12.76 12.58 -2.96
CA ASP A 204 -12.87 13.96 -3.43
C ASP A 204 -13.59 14.89 -2.43
N ARG A 205 -13.82 14.42 -1.21
CA ARG A 205 -14.48 15.12 -0.12
C ARG A 205 -13.66 16.30 0.38
N TYR A 206 -14.29 17.46 0.50
CA TYR A 206 -13.79 18.66 1.14
C TYR A 206 -14.92 19.30 1.95
N ILE A 207 -14.65 20.27 2.82
CA ILE A 207 -15.65 21.00 3.58
C ILE A 207 -16.31 21.98 2.61
N THR A 208 -17.57 21.73 2.30
CA THR A 208 -18.35 22.52 1.31
C THR A 208 -18.65 23.93 1.80
N PRO A 209 -19.03 24.88 0.93
CA PRO A 209 -19.43 26.23 1.35
C PRO A 209 -20.54 26.25 2.41
N ALA A 210 -21.52 25.36 2.33
CA ALA A 210 -22.57 25.24 3.34
C ALA A 210 -22.08 24.71 4.70
N GLU A 211 -21.00 23.92 4.71
CA GLU A 211 -20.42 23.31 5.93
C GLU A 211 -19.36 24.19 6.59
N ILE A 212 -18.74 25.11 5.85
CA ILE A 212 -17.65 25.96 6.39
C ILE A 212 -18.08 26.76 7.62
N PRO A 213 -19.23 27.45 7.64
CA PRO A 213 -19.65 28.18 8.84
C PRO A 213 -19.78 27.26 10.07
N LEU A 214 -20.40 26.11 9.88
CA LEU A 214 -20.60 25.11 10.95
C LEU A 214 -19.27 24.59 11.49
N PHE A 215 -18.33 24.30 10.57
CA PHE A 215 -16.99 23.83 10.93
C PHE A 215 -16.20 24.91 11.67
N MET A 216 -16.20 26.14 11.18
CA MET A 216 -15.45 27.26 11.78
C MET A 216 -15.99 27.61 13.18
N ASN A 217 -17.30 27.63 13.36
CA ASN A 217 -17.91 27.85 14.66
C ASN A 217 -17.57 26.72 15.66
N ALA A 218 -17.67 25.46 15.24
CA ALA A 218 -17.28 24.32 16.06
C ALA A 218 -15.78 24.31 16.41
N LEU A 219 -14.93 24.80 15.51
CA LEU A 219 -13.50 24.93 15.74
C LEU A 219 -13.17 26.07 16.70
N ALA A 220 -13.84 27.22 16.59
CA ALA A 220 -13.61 28.37 17.45
C ALA A 220 -13.82 28.05 18.94
N ILE A 221 -14.78 27.19 19.27
CA ILE A 221 -15.10 26.79 20.65
C ILE A 221 -14.33 25.53 21.13
N GLU A 222 -13.34 25.05 20.36
CA GLU A 222 -12.52 23.91 20.79
C GLU A 222 -11.61 24.33 21.97
N LYS A 223 -11.79 23.65 23.11
CA LYS A 223 -11.13 23.97 24.37
C LYS A 223 -9.61 23.73 24.36
N ASN A 224 -9.15 22.76 23.55
CA ASN A 224 -7.71 22.50 23.39
C ASN A 224 -7.14 23.49 22.39
N GLU A 225 -6.53 24.58 22.91
CA GLU A 225 -5.96 25.66 22.10
C GLU A 225 -4.90 25.17 21.09
N THR A 226 -4.04 24.23 21.50
CA THR A 226 -3.01 23.69 20.61
C THR A 226 -3.65 22.95 19.43
N ALA A 227 -4.71 22.17 19.70
CA ALA A 227 -5.45 21.47 18.62
C ALA A 227 -6.20 22.46 17.72
N ARG A 228 -6.88 23.46 18.32
CA ARG A 228 -7.59 24.51 17.60
C ARG A 228 -6.71 25.23 16.62
N ASP A 229 -5.60 25.75 17.12
CA ASP A 229 -4.65 26.54 16.34
C ASP A 229 -3.95 25.68 15.27
N TYR A 230 -3.66 24.41 15.59
CA TYR A 230 -3.17 23.43 14.61
C TYR A 230 -4.16 23.25 13.42
N PHE A 231 -5.46 23.13 13.71
CA PHE A 231 -6.45 22.97 12.64
C PHE A 231 -6.58 24.24 11.78
N TYR A 232 -6.50 25.41 12.39
CA TYR A 232 -6.48 26.67 11.63
C TYR A 232 -5.25 26.75 10.72
N ILE A 233 -4.05 26.50 11.25
CA ILE A 233 -2.82 26.53 10.44
C ILE A 233 -2.86 25.46 9.34
N ALA A 234 -3.36 24.27 9.63
CA ALA A 234 -3.54 23.24 8.62
C ALA A 234 -4.52 23.67 7.51
N LEU A 235 -5.61 24.38 7.87
CA LEU A 235 -6.61 24.91 6.94
C LEU A 235 -6.05 26.07 6.10
N TYR A 236 -5.30 26.99 6.69
CA TYR A 236 -4.81 28.19 6.02
C TYR A 236 -3.56 27.97 5.17
N THR A 237 -2.80 26.90 5.45
CA THR A 237 -1.59 26.56 4.68
C THR A 237 -1.78 25.39 3.73
N GLY A 238 -2.79 24.55 3.96
CA GLY A 238 -2.97 23.29 3.24
C GLY A 238 -1.80 22.30 3.43
N ALA A 239 -0.91 22.52 4.39
CA ALA A 239 0.24 21.66 4.64
C ALA A 239 -0.16 20.24 5.06
N ARG A 240 0.73 19.27 4.85
CA ARG A 240 0.44 17.89 5.28
C ARG A 240 0.37 17.81 6.80
N LYS A 241 -0.54 16.95 7.32
CA LYS A 241 -0.75 16.73 8.77
C LYS A 241 0.56 16.69 9.56
N THR A 242 1.48 15.83 9.18
CA THR A 242 2.73 15.62 9.92
C THR A 242 3.62 16.86 9.89
N ASN A 243 3.71 17.53 8.74
CA ASN A 243 4.51 18.74 8.60
C ASN A 243 3.97 19.86 9.51
N THR A 244 2.64 20.05 9.57
CA THR A 244 2.04 21.04 10.45
C THR A 244 2.26 20.69 11.93
N LEU A 245 2.08 19.44 12.32
CA LEU A 245 2.32 19.01 13.72
C LEU A 245 3.77 19.21 14.15
N MET A 246 4.72 18.96 13.22
CA MET A 246 6.16 19.09 13.46
C MET A 246 6.71 20.46 13.05
N MET A 247 5.87 21.48 13.02
CA MET A 247 6.28 22.86 12.70
C MET A 247 7.18 23.41 13.80
N ARG A 248 8.32 24.03 13.42
CA ARG A 248 9.27 24.64 14.35
C ARG A 248 9.38 26.14 14.10
N TRP A 249 9.68 26.88 15.15
CA TRP A 249 9.87 28.32 15.06
C TRP A 249 11.02 28.73 14.13
N GLU A 250 12.12 27.99 14.12
CA GLU A 250 13.27 28.20 13.23
C GLU A 250 12.95 28.09 11.74
N GLN A 251 11.81 27.49 11.40
CA GLN A 251 11.35 27.30 10.01
C GLN A 251 10.53 28.49 9.50
N ILE A 252 10.17 29.44 10.38
CA ILE A 252 9.35 30.61 10.04
C ILE A 252 10.26 31.78 9.78
N ASP A 253 10.18 32.28 8.55
CA ASP A 253 10.80 33.56 8.18
C ASP A 253 9.76 34.67 8.36
N TRP A 254 9.85 35.40 9.47
CA TRP A 254 8.93 36.49 9.82
C TRP A 254 9.06 37.71 8.90
N HIS A 255 10.26 37.96 8.34
CA HIS A 255 10.48 39.05 7.43
C HIS A 255 9.79 38.82 6.09
N ASN A 256 10.00 37.65 5.50
CA ASN A 256 9.40 37.26 4.22
C ASN A 256 8.00 36.63 4.36
N LYS A 257 7.51 36.48 5.59
CA LYS A 257 6.22 35.89 5.90
C LYS A 257 6.04 34.50 5.25
N THR A 258 7.04 33.64 5.44
CA THR A 258 7.05 32.29 4.85
C THR A 258 7.37 31.21 5.88
N TRP A 259 6.85 30.03 5.62
CA TRP A 259 7.20 28.82 6.35
C TRP A 259 7.96 27.85 5.45
N ARG A 260 9.21 27.56 5.79
CA ARG A 260 10.07 26.59 5.10
C ARG A 260 9.92 25.20 5.73
N ILE A 261 9.37 24.25 4.99
CA ILE A 261 9.26 22.84 5.37
C ILE A 261 10.47 22.09 4.79
N PRO A 262 11.48 21.71 5.59
CA PRO A 262 12.74 21.18 5.08
C PRO A 262 12.60 19.76 4.51
N ASP A 263 11.77 18.91 5.10
CA ASP A 263 11.55 17.51 4.66
C ASP A 263 10.06 17.27 4.36
N THR A 264 9.76 17.09 3.09
CA THR A 264 8.42 16.68 2.67
C THR A 264 8.42 15.20 2.29
N LYS A 265 7.23 14.60 2.20
CA LYS A 265 7.06 13.21 1.71
C LYS A 265 7.75 12.98 0.35
N ASN A 266 8.04 14.04 -0.37
CA ASN A 266 8.63 13.99 -1.71
C ASN A 266 10.15 14.18 -1.70
N GLY A 267 10.77 14.38 -0.52
CA GLY A 267 12.21 14.58 -0.37
C GLY A 267 12.73 15.98 -0.77
N GLU A 268 11.84 16.91 -1.12
CA GLU A 268 12.21 18.29 -1.49
C GLU A 268 11.66 19.28 -0.47
N PRO A 269 12.37 20.36 -0.14
CA PRO A 269 11.85 21.41 0.73
C PRO A 269 10.67 22.13 0.05
N LEU A 270 9.75 22.62 0.86
CA LEU A 270 8.59 23.39 0.40
C LEU A 270 8.55 24.71 1.18
N ILE A 271 8.48 25.82 0.48
CA ILE A 271 8.29 27.14 1.07
C ILE A 271 6.85 27.56 0.84
N LEU A 272 6.10 27.83 1.90
CA LEU A 272 4.72 28.26 1.88
C LEU A 272 4.62 29.71 2.35
N PRO A 273 4.00 30.62 1.59
CA PRO A 273 3.59 31.92 2.10
C PRO A 273 2.60 31.74 3.26
N LEU A 274 2.74 32.56 4.29
CA LEU A 274 1.80 32.63 5.40
C LEU A 274 0.76 33.72 5.08
N THR A 275 -0.52 33.39 5.30
CA THR A 275 -1.59 34.38 5.24
C THR A 275 -1.61 35.19 6.53
N THR A 276 -2.18 36.40 6.50
CA THR A 276 -2.32 37.25 7.68
C THR A 276 -2.94 36.50 8.86
N GLN A 277 -3.98 35.71 8.61
CA GLN A 277 -4.64 34.91 9.64
C GLN A 277 -3.74 33.83 10.23
N ALA A 278 -2.84 33.25 9.42
CA ALA A 278 -1.86 32.30 9.91
C ALA A 278 -0.78 32.98 10.76
N GLU A 279 -0.31 34.17 10.32
CA GLU A 279 0.66 34.98 11.07
C GLU A 279 0.13 35.37 12.46
N GLU A 280 -1.12 35.85 12.54
CA GLU A 280 -1.75 36.21 13.82
C GLU A 280 -1.78 35.05 14.85
N ILE A 281 -2.12 33.85 14.39
CA ILE A 281 -2.11 32.66 15.24
C ILE A 281 -0.69 32.32 15.67
N LEU A 282 0.26 32.36 14.75
CA LEU A 282 1.67 32.05 15.04
C LEU A 282 2.30 33.07 15.99
N ASP A 283 2.03 34.36 15.81
CA ASP A 283 2.51 35.44 16.71
C ASP A 283 1.95 35.24 18.13
N LYS A 284 0.64 34.99 18.26
CA LYS A 284 0.03 34.70 19.55
C LYS A 284 0.69 33.49 20.23
N ARG A 285 0.94 32.42 19.50
CA ARG A 285 1.57 31.22 20.03
C ARG A 285 3.06 31.43 20.37
N LEU A 286 3.77 32.26 19.61
CA LEU A 286 5.16 32.57 19.89
C LEU A 286 5.31 33.26 21.25
N LYS A 287 4.43 34.19 21.58
CA LYS A 287 4.39 34.90 22.86
C LYS A 287 4.20 33.94 24.06
N SER A 288 3.56 32.82 23.85
CA SER A 288 3.33 31.78 24.87
C SER A 288 4.22 30.54 24.74
N SER A 289 5.25 30.59 23.89
CA SER A 289 6.08 29.41 23.57
C SER A 289 7.09 29.04 24.66
N HIS A 290 7.45 30.03 25.53
CA HIS A 290 8.45 29.85 26.61
C HIS A 290 9.76 29.20 26.13
N GLY A 291 10.19 29.50 24.92
CA GLY A 291 11.44 28.97 24.33
C GLY A 291 11.31 27.52 23.80
N ASN A 292 10.14 26.90 23.80
CA ASN A 292 9.95 25.58 23.20
C ASN A 292 10.17 25.67 21.68
N PRO A 293 10.96 24.76 21.06
CA PRO A 293 11.26 24.81 19.65
C PRO A 293 10.05 24.50 18.73
N TRP A 294 9.02 23.83 19.26
CA TRP A 294 7.83 23.41 18.51
C TRP A 294 6.72 24.44 18.59
N VAL A 295 6.13 24.78 17.44
CA VAL A 295 4.94 25.64 17.37
C VAL A 295 3.75 25.00 18.10
N PHE A 296 3.57 23.70 17.92
CA PHE A 296 2.55 22.91 18.58
C PHE A 296 3.19 21.98 19.62
N SER A 297 3.69 22.56 20.71
CA SER A 297 4.33 21.81 21.79
C SER A 297 3.34 20.95 22.58
N SER A 298 3.87 19.91 23.22
CA SER A 298 3.12 19.04 24.13
C SER A 298 4.05 18.41 25.15
N ASP A 299 3.80 18.67 26.42
CA ASP A 299 4.58 18.13 27.55
C ASP A 299 4.28 16.64 27.79
N THR A 300 3.15 16.13 27.28
CA THR A 300 2.76 14.73 27.42
C THR A 300 3.23 13.84 26.26
N SER A 301 3.78 14.43 25.20
CA SER A 301 4.29 13.69 24.05
C SER A 301 5.77 13.37 24.21
N LYS A 302 6.17 12.12 23.91
CA LYS A 302 7.58 11.71 23.91
C LYS A 302 8.45 12.54 22.93
N ASP A 303 7.85 13.03 21.86
CA ASP A 303 8.53 13.78 20.81
C ASP A 303 8.53 15.30 21.08
N GLY A 304 7.92 15.76 22.18
CA GLY A 304 7.83 17.16 22.59
C GLY A 304 6.83 18.00 21.79
N TYR A 305 6.19 17.45 20.75
CA TYR A 305 5.17 18.14 19.97
C TYR A 305 3.81 17.40 20.05
N TYR A 306 2.73 18.12 19.76
CA TYR A 306 1.37 17.59 19.72
C TYR A 306 1.21 16.57 18.58
N SER A 307 1.14 15.29 18.91
CA SER A 307 1.21 14.20 17.92
C SER A 307 -0.14 13.62 17.49
N ASP A 308 -1.18 13.65 18.36
CA ASP A 308 -2.47 13.05 18.05
C ASP A 308 -3.68 13.99 18.17
N PRO A 309 -4.07 14.65 17.07
CA PRO A 309 -5.22 15.54 17.04
C PRO A 309 -6.59 14.83 16.96
N LYS A 310 -6.65 13.48 16.99
CA LYS A 310 -7.87 12.73 16.70
C LYS A 310 -9.02 13.02 17.66
N LYS A 311 -8.75 13.13 18.95
CA LYS A 311 -9.80 13.41 19.95
C LYS A 311 -10.42 14.79 19.72
N ALA A 312 -9.61 15.83 19.54
CA ALA A 312 -10.08 17.17 19.26
C ALA A 312 -10.79 17.23 17.88
N TRP A 313 -10.23 16.56 16.87
CA TRP A 313 -10.86 16.44 15.55
C TRP A 313 -12.27 15.84 15.63
N ASN A 314 -12.44 14.79 16.42
CA ASN A 314 -13.76 14.18 16.62
C ASN A 314 -14.74 15.16 17.29
N ARG A 315 -14.32 15.89 18.33
CA ARG A 315 -15.17 16.89 18.98
C ARG A 315 -15.62 17.99 18.01
N VAL A 316 -14.71 18.52 17.21
CA VAL A 316 -15.03 19.55 16.21
C VAL A 316 -16.05 19.02 15.19
N ARG A 317 -15.83 17.82 14.64
CA ARG A 317 -16.79 17.24 13.68
C ARG A 317 -18.14 16.94 14.30
N GLN A 318 -18.18 16.43 15.51
CA GLN A 318 -19.41 16.14 16.25
C GLN A 318 -20.22 17.41 16.50
N ARG A 319 -19.57 18.50 16.98
CA ARG A 319 -20.24 19.80 17.14
C ARG A 319 -20.80 20.34 15.82
N ALA A 320 -19.97 20.37 14.78
CA ALA A 320 -20.40 20.84 13.48
C ALA A 320 -21.56 19.99 12.89
N THR A 321 -21.56 18.68 13.17
CA THR A 321 -22.63 17.79 12.72
C THR A 321 -23.92 18.01 13.54
N LEU A 322 -23.82 18.21 14.84
CA LEU A 322 -24.98 18.56 15.66
C LEU A 322 -25.62 19.86 15.19
N GLU A 323 -24.83 20.89 14.91
CA GLU A 323 -25.33 22.16 14.36
C GLU A 323 -25.98 21.98 12.97
N LEU A 324 -25.44 21.09 12.14
CA LEU A 324 -26.09 20.72 10.88
C LEU A 324 -27.45 20.04 11.12
N TRP A 325 -27.53 19.13 12.06
CA TRP A 325 -28.74 18.41 12.41
C TRP A 325 -29.84 19.32 12.98
N LYS A 326 -29.47 20.36 13.74
CA LYS A 326 -30.41 21.39 14.26
C LYS A 326 -31.10 22.18 13.15
N GLN A 327 -30.64 22.13 11.91
CA GLN A 327 -31.32 22.75 10.79
C GLN A 327 -32.62 22.01 10.38
N ASN A 328 -32.78 20.74 10.79
CA ASN A 328 -33.99 19.97 10.62
C ASN A 328 -34.84 20.06 11.91
N PRO A 329 -36.07 20.56 11.88
CA PRO A 329 -36.88 20.76 13.08
C PRO A 329 -37.13 19.51 13.92
N VAL A 330 -37.30 18.35 13.26
CA VAL A 330 -37.52 17.06 13.97
C VAL A 330 -36.26 16.63 14.72
N ILE A 331 -35.10 16.79 14.08
CA ILE A 331 -33.81 16.40 14.71
C ILE A 331 -33.41 17.44 15.77
N ALA A 332 -33.72 18.74 15.53
CA ALA A 332 -33.48 19.78 16.52
C ALA A 332 -34.20 19.51 17.83
N LYS A 333 -35.48 19.14 17.75
CA LYS A 333 -36.29 18.76 18.92
C LYS A 333 -35.70 17.54 19.64
N LEU A 334 -35.28 16.53 18.90
CA LEU A 334 -34.62 15.37 19.49
C LEU A 334 -33.32 15.74 20.23
N ILE A 335 -32.52 16.64 19.66
CA ILE A 335 -31.28 17.12 20.29
C ILE A 335 -31.61 17.86 21.58
N GLU A 336 -32.57 18.77 21.56
CA GLU A 336 -33.01 19.53 22.72
C GLU A 336 -33.53 18.63 23.85
N GLU A 337 -34.40 17.68 23.53
CA GLU A 337 -34.87 16.66 24.48
C GLU A 337 -33.74 15.87 25.11
N THR A 338 -32.74 15.51 24.29
CA THR A 338 -31.56 14.76 24.73
C THR A 338 -30.63 15.62 25.61
N GLU A 339 -30.42 16.89 25.24
CA GLU A 339 -29.64 17.85 26.02
C GLU A 339 -30.25 18.05 27.42
N ASN A 340 -31.57 18.25 27.51
CA ASN A 340 -32.28 18.42 28.77
C ASN A 340 -32.11 17.18 29.67
N LYS A 341 -32.34 15.98 29.16
CA LYS A 341 -32.15 14.73 29.90
C LYS A 341 -30.71 14.56 30.41
N LEU A 342 -29.70 14.91 29.60
CA LEU A 342 -28.31 14.79 30.00
C LEU A 342 -27.90 15.82 31.04
N THR A 343 -28.49 17.03 31.01
CA THR A 343 -28.24 18.09 31.99
C THR A 343 -28.86 17.74 33.34
N GLU A 344 -30.08 17.18 33.35
CA GLU A 344 -30.74 16.72 34.57
C GLU A 344 -30.04 15.53 35.24
N ALA A 345 -29.43 14.65 34.40
CA ALA A 345 -28.76 13.44 34.90
C ALA A 345 -27.34 13.67 35.41
N ASP A 346 -26.71 14.80 35.13
CA ASP A 346 -25.28 15.04 35.43
C ASP A 346 -25.05 16.52 35.82
N ASN A 347 -24.90 16.78 37.11
CA ASN A 347 -24.65 18.13 37.64
C ASN A 347 -23.32 18.75 37.14
N TYR A 348 -22.41 17.97 36.57
CA TYR A 348 -21.12 18.43 36.04
C TYR A 348 -21.15 18.70 34.52
N GLY A 349 -22.34 18.52 33.89
CA GLY A 349 -22.55 18.67 32.48
C GLY A 349 -22.08 17.47 31.65
N TYR A 350 -22.39 17.50 30.38
CA TYR A 350 -22.08 16.40 29.45
C TYR A 350 -21.02 16.78 28.43
N THR A 351 -20.33 15.76 27.90
CA THR A 351 -19.39 15.95 26.77
C THR A 351 -20.12 15.92 25.45
N VAL A 352 -19.60 16.63 24.45
CA VAL A 352 -20.15 16.58 23.09
C VAL A 352 -20.23 15.14 22.54
N LEU A 353 -19.30 14.27 22.94
CA LEU A 353 -19.32 12.85 22.57
C LEU A 353 -20.54 12.14 23.18
N LYS A 354 -20.85 12.40 24.45
CA LYS A 354 -22.00 11.80 25.13
C LYS A 354 -23.31 12.23 24.47
N LEU A 355 -23.47 13.52 24.24
CA LEU A 355 -24.64 14.06 23.52
C LEU A 355 -24.77 13.43 22.14
N PHE A 356 -23.70 13.49 21.32
CA PHE A 356 -23.71 12.97 19.95
C PHE A 356 -24.12 11.49 19.89
N ASN A 357 -23.53 10.65 20.76
CA ASN A 357 -23.84 9.22 20.81
C ASN A 357 -25.27 8.95 21.29
N THR A 358 -25.77 9.73 22.26
CA THR A 358 -27.14 9.57 22.78
C THR A 358 -28.16 9.96 21.71
N VAL A 359 -27.95 11.08 21.01
CA VAL A 359 -28.80 11.50 19.89
C VAL A 359 -28.84 10.43 18.80
N GLN A 360 -27.69 9.83 18.44
CA GLN A 360 -27.66 8.74 17.46
C GLN A 360 -28.45 7.51 17.91
N LYS A 361 -28.36 7.16 19.18
CA LYS A 361 -29.10 6.04 19.77
C LYS A 361 -30.62 6.30 19.75
N GLU A 362 -31.03 7.45 20.27
CA GLU A 362 -32.47 7.81 20.33
C GLU A 362 -33.07 7.98 18.93
N ALA A 363 -32.34 8.57 17.98
CA ALA A 363 -32.77 8.67 16.60
C ALA A 363 -33.03 7.28 15.99
N LYS A 364 -32.12 6.33 16.21
CA LYS A 364 -32.28 4.95 15.73
C LYS A 364 -33.50 4.27 16.36
N GLU A 365 -33.73 4.45 17.66
CA GLU A 365 -34.89 3.90 18.37
C GLU A 365 -36.20 4.48 17.86
N ARG A 366 -36.22 5.75 17.45
CA ARG A 366 -37.38 6.46 16.90
C ARG A 366 -37.52 6.34 15.38
N GLY A 367 -36.61 5.61 14.70
CA GLY A 367 -36.61 5.48 13.24
C GLY A 367 -36.31 6.79 12.51
N ILE A 368 -35.62 7.75 13.14
CA ILE A 368 -35.23 9.02 12.54
C ILE A 368 -33.87 8.82 11.82
N GLU A 369 -33.86 9.08 10.51
CA GLU A 369 -32.63 9.04 9.72
C GLU A 369 -31.79 10.31 9.93
N LEU A 370 -30.55 10.11 10.38
CA LEU A 370 -29.61 11.21 10.61
C LEU A 370 -28.65 11.36 9.41
N PRO A 371 -28.52 12.58 8.84
CA PRO A 371 -27.50 12.85 7.84
C PRO A 371 -26.09 12.59 8.38
N THR A 372 -25.19 12.11 7.55
CA THR A 372 -23.79 11.83 7.93
C THR A 372 -23.06 13.08 8.44
N GLY A 373 -23.43 14.26 7.93
CA GLY A 373 -22.84 15.53 8.30
C GLY A 373 -21.33 15.58 8.03
N LEU A 374 -20.61 16.18 8.96
CA LEU A 374 -19.15 16.30 8.85
C LEU A 374 -18.40 15.07 9.40
N MET A 375 -19.11 14.02 9.86
CA MET A 375 -18.45 12.84 10.42
C MET A 375 -17.64 12.04 9.40
N ASP A 376 -17.92 12.19 8.13
CA ASP A 376 -17.13 11.57 7.06
C ASP A 376 -15.85 12.35 6.71
N ILE A 377 -15.70 13.62 7.12
CA ILE A 377 -14.51 14.44 6.87
C ILE A 377 -13.29 13.88 7.62
N ARG A 378 -12.19 13.66 6.92
CA ARG A 378 -10.91 13.21 7.48
C ARG A 378 -9.96 14.38 7.65
N LEU A 379 -8.95 14.23 8.52
CA LEU A 379 -7.91 15.24 8.70
C LEU A 379 -7.22 15.66 7.38
N HIS A 380 -7.03 14.71 6.46
CA HIS A 380 -6.44 15.03 5.15
C HIS A 380 -7.37 15.85 4.23
N ASP A 381 -8.67 15.83 4.51
CA ASP A 381 -9.64 16.61 3.73
C ASP A 381 -9.56 18.11 4.06
N ILE A 382 -8.95 18.53 5.18
CA ILE A 382 -8.58 19.94 5.46
C ILE A 382 -7.70 20.48 4.32
N ARG A 383 -6.66 19.73 3.96
CA ARG A 383 -5.77 20.11 2.85
C ARG A 383 -6.50 20.12 1.50
N ARG A 384 -7.43 19.19 1.31
CA ARG A 384 -8.30 19.22 0.12
C ARG A 384 -9.22 20.44 0.12
N THR A 385 -9.77 20.80 1.28
CA THR A 385 -10.55 22.00 1.45
C THR A 385 -9.76 23.24 1.02
N PHE A 386 -8.54 23.41 1.50
CA PHE A 386 -7.67 24.51 1.09
C PHE A 386 -7.48 24.57 -0.45
N GLY A 387 -7.12 23.44 -1.08
CA GLY A 387 -6.97 23.40 -2.54
C GLY A 387 -8.29 23.61 -3.30
N SER A 388 -9.40 23.12 -2.74
CA SER A 388 -10.73 23.31 -3.33
C SER A 388 -11.15 24.77 -3.32
N TYR A 389 -10.93 25.50 -2.24
CA TYR A 389 -11.25 26.94 -2.17
C TYR A 389 -10.36 27.77 -3.08
N GLN A 390 -9.09 27.44 -3.25
CA GLN A 390 -8.27 28.08 -4.27
C GLN A 390 -8.83 27.88 -5.68
N ALA A 391 -9.29 26.64 -6.00
CA ALA A 391 -9.91 26.36 -7.28
C ALA A 391 -11.23 27.13 -7.48
N ILE A 392 -12.10 27.18 -6.47
CA ILE A 392 -13.35 27.94 -6.48
C ILE A 392 -13.06 29.45 -6.66
N SER A 393 -11.96 29.95 -6.06
CA SER A 393 -11.52 31.35 -6.22
C SER A 393 -10.78 31.63 -7.53
N GLY A 394 -10.70 30.68 -8.46
CA GLY A 394 -10.13 30.86 -9.80
C GLY A 394 -8.63 30.66 -9.92
N ALA A 395 -7.95 30.17 -8.88
CA ALA A 395 -6.52 29.89 -8.96
C ALA A 395 -6.25 28.76 -9.97
N SER A 396 -5.21 28.91 -10.80
CA SER A 396 -4.85 27.86 -11.75
C SER A 396 -4.38 26.57 -11.05
N LEU A 397 -4.53 25.42 -11.72
CA LEU A 397 -4.05 24.15 -11.18
C LEU A 397 -2.53 24.16 -10.89
N GLN A 398 -1.76 24.98 -11.61
CA GLN A 398 -0.34 25.15 -11.35
C GLN A 398 -0.08 25.85 -10.01
N ILE A 399 -0.81 26.93 -9.72
CA ILE A 399 -0.74 27.65 -8.44
C ILE A 399 -1.16 26.71 -7.29
N ILE A 400 -2.28 26.01 -7.44
CA ILE A 400 -2.76 25.05 -6.45
C ILE A 400 -1.72 23.93 -6.23
N GLY A 401 -1.17 23.39 -7.30
CA GLY A 401 -0.11 22.37 -7.22
C GLY A 401 1.12 22.86 -6.48
N LYS A 402 1.58 24.08 -6.75
CA LYS A 402 2.72 24.71 -6.09
C LYS A 402 2.45 24.95 -4.61
N SER A 403 1.29 25.52 -4.25
CA SER A 403 0.90 25.80 -2.86
C SER A 403 0.76 24.51 -2.03
N LEU A 404 0.33 23.41 -2.66
CA LEU A 404 0.22 22.10 -2.02
C LEU A 404 1.53 21.29 -2.08
N GLY A 405 2.58 21.71 -2.79
CA GLY A 405 3.79 20.93 -3.00
C GLY A 405 3.53 19.58 -3.68
N HIS A 406 2.78 19.59 -4.79
CA HIS A 406 2.55 18.42 -5.62
C HIS A 406 3.64 18.29 -6.69
N LYS A 407 4.29 17.12 -6.77
CA LYS A 407 5.28 16.83 -7.84
C LYS A 407 4.63 16.54 -9.19
N SER A 408 3.43 15.96 -9.20
CA SER A 408 2.72 15.64 -10.43
C SER A 408 1.45 16.44 -10.59
N GLN A 409 1.18 16.92 -11.79
CA GLN A 409 -0.08 17.59 -12.14
C GLN A 409 -1.30 16.69 -11.89
N GLN A 410 -1.15 15.37 -12.07
CA GLN A 410 -2.20 14.39 -11.82
C GLN A 410 -2.72 14.46 -10.38
N SER A 411 -1.87 14.78 -9.39
CA SER A 411 -2.28 14.94 -7.98
C SER A 411 -3.16 16.18 -7.77
N THR A 412 -3.09 17.18 -8.67
CA THR A 412 -3.85 18.42 -8.60
C THR A 412 -5.13 18.36 -9.44
N GLN A 413 -5.21 17.39 -10.36
CA GLN A 413 -6.34 17.22 -11.28
C GLN A 413 -7.70 17.04 -10.57
N ILE A 414 -7.69 16.59 -9.32
CA ILE A 414 -8.93 16.44 -8.52
C ILE A 414 -9.67 17.77 -8.31
N TYR A 415 -8.97 18.91 -8.41
CA TYR A 415 -9.55 20.25 -8.23
C TYR A 415 -10.12 20.82 -9.52
N SER A 416 -9.80 20.26 -10.70
CA SER A 416 -10.24 20.80 -12.00
C SER A 416 -11.77 20.88 -12.14
N ARG A 417 -12.50 19.95 -11.51
CA ARG A 417 -13.97 19.92 -11.51
C ARG A 417 -14.62 21.10 -10.76
N LEU A 418 -13.86 21.81 -9.92
CA LEU A 418 -14.35 22.95 -9.13
C LEU A 418 -14.14 24.28 -9.86
N HIS A 419 -13.60 24.25 -11.08
CA HIS A 419 -13.35 25.41 -11.92
C HIS A 419 -14.56 25.82 -12.80
N ASN A 420 -15.74 25.24 -12.63
CA ASN A 420 -16.88 25.54 -13.49
C ASN A 420 -17.28 27.02 -13.44
N ASP A 421 -17.40 27.61 -12.25
CA ASP A 421 -17.74 29.03 -12.11
C ASP A 421 -16.60 29.94 -12.63
N PRO A 422 -15.33 29.76 -12.29
CA PRO A 422 -14.22 30.48 -12.93
C PRO A 422 -14.15 30.30 -14.45
N VAL A 423 -14.43 29.10 -14.97
CA VAL A 423 -14.50 28.87 -16.43
C VAL A 423 -15.61 29.69 -17.04
N LYS A 424 -16.82 29.67 -16.47
CA LYS A 424 -17.96 30.47 -16.93
C LYS A 424 -17.60 31.97 -16.91
N ALA A 425 -17.10 32.49 -15.82
CA ALA A 425 -16.66 33.88 -15.68
C ALA A 425 -15.62 34.28 -16.73
N SER A 426 -14.63 33.38 -16.98
CA SER A 426 -13.62 33.58 -18.02
C SER A 426 -14.24 33.62 -19.43
N MET A 427 -15.18 32.72 -19.71
CA MET A 427 -15.88 32.69 -21.01
C MET A 427 -16.73 33.96 -21.19
N GLU A 428 -17.45 34.40 -20.17
CA GLU A 428 -18.24 35.63 -20.18
C GLU A 428 -17.33 36.86 -20.40
N LYS A 429 -16.21 36.95 -19.71
CA LYS A 429 -15.22 38.01 -19.89
C LYS A 429 -14.67 38.03 -21.33
N GLY A 430 -14.30 36.88 -21.86
CA GLY A 430 -13.83 36.76 -23.24
C GLY A 430 -14.89 37.15 -24.26
N THR A 431 -16.14 36.68 -24.06
CA THR A 431 -17.30 37.02 -24.91
C THR A 431 -17.56 38.51 -24.88
N ASN A 432 -17.58 39.13 -23.71
CA ASN A 432 -17.80 40.57 -23.55
C ASN A 432 -16.69 41.40 -24.23
N ALA A 433 -15.44 40.97 -24.13
CA ALA A 433 -14.32 41.58 -24.84
C ALA A 433 -14.51 41.53 -26.37
N MET A 434 -14.89 40.36 -26.90
CA MET A 434 -15.19 40.22 -28.33
C MET A 434 -16.35 41.12 -28.78
N LEU A 435 -17.44 41.20 -27.98
CA LEU A 435 -18.61 42.04 -28.30
C LEU A 435 -18.26 43.55 -28.24
N ALA A 436 -17.39 43.95 -27.29
CA ALA A 436 -16.93 45.33 -27.22
C ALA A 436 -16.11 45.73 -28.47
N LEU A 437 -15.23 44.83 -28.95
CA LEU A 437 -14.49 45.07 -30.19
C LEU A 437 -15.38 45.06 -31.44
N ALA A 438 -16.46 44.30 -31.43
CA ALA A 438 -17.43 44.26 -32.52
C ALA A 438 -18.42 45.45 -32.52
N GLY A 439 -18.27 46.44 -31.64
CA GLY A 439 -19.16 47.60 -31.55
C GLY A 439 -20.57 47.30 -31.00
N LYS A 440 -20.78 46.06 -30.49
CA LYS A 440 -22.04 45.62 -29.87
C LYS A 440 -21.90 45.74 -28.35
N ARG A 441 -22.08 46.97 -27.80
CA ARG A 441 -22.37 47.16 -26.38
C ARG A 441 -23.85 46.81 -26.12
N LYS A 442 -24.12 45.92 -25.15
CA LYS A 442 -25.44 45.88 -24.50
C LYS A 442 -25.57 47.05 -23.56
#